data_30740cba289fb06656cc4acce333c41e
#
_entry.id   30740cba289fb06656cc4acce333c41e
#
_cell.length_a   1.000
_cell.length_b   1.000
_cell.length_c   1.000
_cell.angle_alpha   90.00
_cell.angle_beta   90.00
_cell.angle_gamma   90.00
#
_symmetry.space_group_name_H-M   'P 1'
#
loop_
_entity.id
_entity.type
_entity.pdbx_description
1 polymer ?
#
loop_
_entity_poly.entity_id
_entity_poly.type
_entity_poly.pdbx_seq_one_letter_code
_entity_poly.pdbx_strand_id
1 'polypeptide(L)'
;MQPIVILGGGLAGLSAAHFLQHPWILVEKSERVGGLIKTEVLEGCLFDATGHWLHLRDPEIKQLVNTRWMPDQLVSIQRKAGIFSRGVFTRFPYR
;
A
#
# COMPACT_ATOMS: atom_id res chain seq x y z
N MET A 1 -2.64 -22.63 23.45
CA MET A 1 -3.45 -21.92 22.44
C MET A 1 -2.73 -22.03 21.11
N GLN A 2 -3.38 -22.59 20.12
CA GLN A 2 -2.76 -22.75 18.80
C GLN A 2 -2.74 -21.40 18.07
N PRO A 3 -1.65 -21.06 17.39
CA PRO A 3 -1.57 -19.82 16.66
C PRO A 3 -2.46 -19.82 15.39
N ILE A 4 -2.94 -18.65 15.03
CA ILE A 4 -3.62 -18.42 13.75
C ILE A 4 -2.54 -18.32 12.66
N VAL A 5 -2.72 -19.07 11.58
CA VAL A 5 -1.80 -19.01 10.43
C VAL A 5 -2.33 -18.01 9.41
N ILE A 6 -1.52 -17.01 9.11
CA ILE A 6 -1.80 -15.99 8.10
C ILE A 6 -1.00 -16.34 6.85
N LEU A 7 -1.67 -16.61 5.74
CA LEU A 7 -1.03 -16.93 4.48
C LEU A 7 -0.93 -15.68 3.61
N GLY A 8 0.29 -15.22 3.41
CA GLY A 8 0.60 -14.06 2.60
C GLY A 8 0.92 -12.81 3.43
N GLY A 9 2.08 -12.22 3.17
CA GLY A 9 2.59 -11.02 3.82
C GLY A 9 2.37 -9.74 3.01
N GLY A 10 1.27 -9.65 2.26
CA GLY A 10 0.82 -8.41 1.65
C GLY A 10 0.16 -7.50 2.69
N LEU A 11 -0.39 -6.38 2.25
CA LEU A 11 -0.99 -5.38 3.15
C LEU A 11 -2.11 -5.97 4.02
N ALA A 12 -2.95 -6.83 3.46
CA ALA A 12 -4.03 -7.48 4.18
C ALA A 12 -3.51 -8.41 5.30
N GLY A 13 -2.53 -9.27 4.98
CA GLY A 13 -1.95 -10.19 5.95
C GLY A 13 -1.19 -9.48 7.06
N LEU A 14 -0.43 -8.45 6.72
CA LEU A 14 0.29 -7.62 7.69
C LEU A 14 -0.68 -6.84 8.59
N SER A 15 -1.78 -6.33 8.03
CA SER A 15 -2.83 -5.66 8.80
C SER A 15 -3.51 -6.63 9.77
N ALA A 16 -3.85 -7.83 9.31
CA ALA A 16 -4.40 -8.87 10.17
C ALA A 16 -3.45 -9.19 11.34
N ALA A 17 -2.16 -9.41 11.05
CA ALA A 17 -1.16 -9.65 12.08
C ALA A 17 -1.04 -8.50 13.09
N HIS A 18 -1.14 -7.26 12.62
CA HIS A 18 -1.03 -6.07 13.47
C HIS A 18 -2.20 -5.94 14.46
N PHE A 19 -3.42 -6.24 14.01
CA PHE A 19 -4.62 -6.06 14.84
C PHE A 19 -5.04 -7.30 15.63
N LEU A 20 -4.52 -8.48 15.30
CA LEU A 20 -4.82 -9.70 16.04
C LEU A 20 -4.23 -9.65 17.45
N GLN A 21 -5.08 -9.91 18.44
CA GLN A 21 -4.69 -10.10 19.84
C GLN A 21 -4.63 -11.58 20.23
N HIS A 22 -4.20 -12.41 19.30
CA HIS A 22 -4.07 -13.84 19.42
C HIS A 22 -2.71 -14.24 18.84
N PRO A 23 -2.03 -15.28 19.34
CA PRO A 23 -0.80 -15.74 18.73
C PRO A 23 -0.99 -16.06 17.25
N TRP A 24 -0.07 -15.60 16.42
CA TRP A 24 -0.14 -15.81 14.97
C TRP A 24 1.23 -16.17 14.39
N ILE A 25 1.18 -16.82 13.24
CA ILE A 25 2.33 -17.10 12.37
C ILE A 25 1.98 -16.61 10.98
N LEU A 26 2.82 -15.75 10.43
CA LEU A 26 2.66 -15.27 9.05
C LEU A 26 3.63 -16.01 8.13
N VAL A 27 3.10 -16.54 7.05
CA VAL A 27 3.87 -17.27 6.03
C VAL A 27 3.82 -16.49 4.72
N GLU A 28 4.99 -16.12 4.22
CA GLU A 28 5.14 -15.39 2.94
C GLU A 28 5.99 -16.21 1.97
N LYS A 29 5.52 -16.34 0.73
CA LYS A 29 6.24 -17.12 -0.30
C LYS A 29 7.49 -16.46 -0.85
N SER A 30 7.57 -15.13 -0.80
CA SER A 30 8.72 -14.37 -1.27
C SER A 30 9.71 -14.10 -0.13
N GLU A 31 10.90 -13.62 -0.46
CA GLU A 31 11.93 -13.30 0.52
C GLU A 31 11.58 -12.10 1.41
N ARG A 32 10.60 -11.29 0.99
CA ARG A 32 10.25 -10.04 1.63
C ARG A 32 8.73 -9.85 1.67
N VAL A 33 8.23 -9.36 2.80
CA VAL A 33 6.82 -8.97 2.94
C VAL A 33 6.53 -7.65 2.19
N GLY A 34 5.27 -7.33 1.99
CA GLY A 34 4.80 -6.09 1.37
C GLY A 34 3.87 -6.30 0.18
N GLY A 35 3.89 -7.47 -0.45
CA GLY A 35 3.01 -7.75 -1.60
C GLY A 35 3.21 -6.72 -2.73
N LEU A 36 2.12 -6.17 -3.23
CA LEU A 36 2.15 -5.20 -4.33
C LEU A 36 2.62 -3.78 -3.92
N ILE A 37 2.76 -3.49 -2.63
CA ILE A 37 3.29 -2.20 -2.17
C ILE A 37 4.83 -2.18 -2.06
N LYS A 38 5.48 -3.28 -2.37
CA LYS A 38 6.95 -3.35 -2.39
C LYS A 38 7.54 -2.46 -3.48
N THR A 39 8.65 -1.83 -3.14
CA THR A 39 9.50 -1.13 -4.10
C THR A 39 10.77 -1.94 -4.31
N GLU A 40 11.08 -2.26 -5.53
CA GLU A 40 12.34 -2.91 -5.90
C GLU A 40 13.41 -1.87 -6.22
N VAL A 41 14.62 -2.12 -5.78
CA VAL A 41 15.77 -1.30 -6.12
C VAL A 41 16.63 -2.08 -7.10
N LEU A 42 16.78 -1.57 -8.31
CA LEU A 42 17.58 -2.20 -9.35
C LEU A 42 18.49 -1.14 -9.99
N GLU A 43 19.79 -1.38 -9.97
CA GLU A 43 20.80 -0.45 -10.54
C GLU A 43 20.65 1.00 -10.05
N GLY A 44 20.31 1.19 -8.77
CA GLY A 44 20.09 2.51 -8.18
C GLY A 44 18.75 3.17 -8.50
N CYS A 45 17.89 2.50 -9.27
CA CYS A 45 16.55 2.97 -9.60
C CYS A 45 15.49 2.27 -8.74
N LEU A 46 14.40 2.99 -8.44
CA LEU A 46 13.28 2.48 -7.67
C LEU A 46 12.14 2.08 -8.61
N PHE A 47 11.67 0.85 -8.45
CA PHE A 47 10.56 0.31 -9.25
C PHE A 47 9.46 -0.18 -8.33
N ASP A 48 8.30 0.42 -8.46
CA ASP A 48 7.09 -0.04 -7.76
C ASP A 48 6.35 -1.06 -8.59
N ALA A 49 5.80 -2.10 -7.96
CA ALA A 49 5.00 -3.11 -8.64
C ALA A 49 3.71 -2.52 -9.22
N THR A 50 3.13 -1.56 -8.52
CA THR A 50 1.94 -0.82 -8.97
C THR A 50 2.05 0.64 -8.53
N GLY A 51 1.35 1.53 -9.21
CA GLY A 51 1.14 2.89 -8.72
C GLY A 51 0.25 2.84 -7.47
N HIS A 52 0.83 3.13 -6.31
CA HIS A 52 0.10 3.09 -5.06
C HIS A 52 -0.06 4.49 -4.46
N TRP A 53 -1.18 5.11 -4.81
CA TRP A 53 -1.64 6.31 -4.16
C TRP A 53 -2.35 5.94 -2.86
N LEU A 54 -1.96 6.58 -1.78
CA LEU A 54 -2.58 6.32 -0.49
C LEU A 54 -3.84 7.18 -0.33
N HIS A 55 -4.99 6.53 -0.30
CA HIS A 55 -6.29 7.15 -0.05
C HIS A 55 -6.78 6.74 1.34
N LEU A 56 -6.63 7.64 2.29
CA LEU A 56 -7.03 7.41 3.68
C LEU A 56 -8.43 7.95 3.92
N ARG A 57 -9.42 7.07 3.87
CA ARG A 57 -10.83 7.42 4.13
C ARG A 57 -11.25 7.15 5.56
N ASP A 58 -10.78 6.06 6.14
CA ASP A 58 -11.06 5.69 7.51
C ASP A 58 -10.27 6.59 8.48
N PRO A 59 -10.95 7.28 9.42
CA PRO A 59 -10.28 8.21 10.34
C PRO A 59 -9.28 7.53 11.28
N GLU A 60 -9.58 6.31 11.72
CA GLU A 60 -8.71 5.53 12.61
C GLU A 60 -7.42 5.12 11.90
N ILE A 61 -7.55 4.60 10.69
CA ILE A 61 -6.39 4.24 9.86
C ILE A 61 -5.58 5.49 9.50
N LYS A 62 -6.23 6.59 9.16
CA LYS A 62 -5.57 7.86 8.89
C LYS A 62 -4.74 8.34 10.06
N GLN A 63 -5.29 8.29 11.27
CA GLN A 63 -4.58 8.64 12.48
C GLN A 63 -3.38 7.72 12.71
N LEU A 64 -3.56 6.41 12.57
CA LEU A 64 -2.50 5.42 12.75
C LEU A 64 -1.33 5.65 11.79
N VAL A 65 -1.63 5.87 10.52
CA VAL A 65 -0.61 6.13 9.47
C VAL A 65 0.14 7.43 9.76
N ASN A 66 -0.57 8.52 10.06
CA ASN A 66 0.04 9.83 10.24
C ASN A 66 0.84 9.95 11.54
N THR A 67 0.49 9.21 12.58
CA THR A 67 1.09 9.36 13.89
C THR A 67 2.11 8.29 14.26
N ARG A 68 1.93 7.06 13.76
CA ARG A 68 2.75 5.90 14.17
C ARG A 68 3.58 5.30 13.05
N TRP A 69 2.98 5.13 11.87
CA TRP A 69 3.64 4.40 10.79
C TRP A 69 4.50 5.28 9.89
N MET A 70 3.98 6.43 9.51
CA MET A 70 4.63 7.31 8.54
C MET A 70 4.56 8.78 8.95
N PRO A 71 4.98 9.14 10.17
CA PRO A 71 5.03 10.55 10.54
C PRO A 71 6.00 11.29 9.62
N ASP A 72 5.56 12.40 9.06
CA ASP A 72 6.37 13.28 8.19
C ASP A 72 6.90 12.63 6.88
N GLN A 73 6.41 11.45 6.51
CA GLN A 73 6.80 10.76 5.29
C GLN A 73 5.76 10.87 4.15
N LEU A 74 4.60 11.43 4.45
CA LEU A 74 3.52 11.57 3.47
C LEU A 74 3.54 12.95 2.85
N VAL A 75 3.49 12.99 1.53
CA VAL A 75 3.34 14.21 0.73
C VAL A 75 1.96 14.20 0.10
N SER A 76 1.19 15.27 0.33
CA SER A 76 -0.10 15.44 -0.33
C SER A 76 0.11 15.99 -1.74
N ILE A 77 -0.40 15.28 -2.73
CA ILE A 77 -0.27 15.66 -4.14
C ILE A 77 -1.66 15.77 -4.75
N GLN A 78 -1.91 16.85 -5.46
CA GLN A 78 -3.10 16.96 -6.29
C GLN A 78 -2.89 16.18 -7.58
N ARG A 79 -3.61 15.06 -7.72
CA ARG A 79 -3.54 14.24 -8.91
C ARG A 79 -4.09 15.00 -10.12
N LYS A 80 -3.28 15.07 -11.16
CA LYS A 80 -3.69 15.52 -12.48
C LYS A 80 -3.54 14.37 -13.46
N ALA A 81 -4.62 13.93 -14.04
CA ALA A 81 -4.62 12.83 -15.00
C ALA A 81 -5.44 13.24 -16.24
N GLY A 82 -5.06 12.68 -17.36
CA GLY A 82 -5.76 12.86 -18.61
C GLY A 82 -5.72 11.61 -19.47
N ILE A 83 -6.61 11.54 -20.42
CA ILE A 83 -6.69 10.47 -21.40
C ILE A 83 -6.47 11.06 -22.77
N PHE A 84 -5.48 10.53 -23.50
CA PHE A 84 -5.26 10.86 -24.89
C PHE A 84 -5.81 9.70 -25.76
N SER A 85 -6.80 10.01 -26.59
CA SER A 85 -7.40 9.04 -27.49
C SER A 85 -7.85 9.70 -28.77
N ARG A 86 -7.57 9.06 -29.90
CA ARG A 86 -7.97 9.53 -31.24
C ARG A 86 -7.58 10.98 -31.54
N GLY A 87 -6.39 11.39 -31.10
CA GLY A 87 -5.90 12.75 -31.30
C GLY A 87 -6.47 13.81 -30.34
N VAL A 88 -7.32 13.42 -29.39
CA VAL A 88 -7.94 14.32 -28.42
C VAL A 88 -7.46 14.01 -27.02
N PHE A 89 -7.11 15.05 -26.28
CA PHE A 89 -6.78 14.98 -24.86
C PHE A 89 -7.99 15.36 -24.01
N THR A 90 -8.40 14.46 -23.12
CA THR A 90 -9.53 14.65 -22.22
C THR A 90 -9.07 14.56 -20.77
N ARG A 91 -9.55 15.45 -19.93
CA ARG A 91 -9.25 15.42 -18.49
C ARG A 91 -9.94 14.24 -17.83
N PHE A 92 -9.24 13.56 -16.94
CA PHE A 92 -9.80 12.48 -16.13
C PHE A 92 -10.03 12.98 -14.68
N PRO A 93 -11.13 12.61 -14.01
CA PRO A 93 -12.28 11.86 -14.55
C PRO A 93 -13.14 12.73 -15.50
N TYR A 94 -13.83 12.07 -16.37
CA TYR A 94 -14.80 12.76 -17.23
C TYR A 94 -15.89 13.41 -16.37
N ARG A 95 -16.04 14.71 -16.53
CA ARG A 95 -17.13 15.49 -15.93
C ARG A 95 -17.78 16.35 -16.99
#